data_d3568ef1eed0d3c362bccdf22ebec5b0
#
_entry.id   d3568ef1eed0d3c362bccdf22ebec5b0
#
_cell.length_a   1.000
_cell.length_b   1.000
_cell.length_c   1.000
_cell.angle_alpha   90.00
_cell.angle_beta   90.00
_cell.angle_gamma   90.00
#
_symmetry.space_group_name_H-M   'P 1'
#
loop_
_entity.id
_entity.type
_entity.pdbx_description
1 polymer ?
#
loop_
_entity_poly.entity_id
_entity_poly.type
_entity_poly.pdbx_seq_one_letter_code
_entity_poly.pdbx_strand_id
1 'polypeptide(L)'
;MKWKKSHLMVMALVISLLLTACNNKENKSDAESKKQVLNVTVSEEVPSLDTAKTMDGTSAHVMQNIFEGLYVLDDQDQPIPAVAKSFKRSEDGKKYTFDLRKDAKWSNGDNVTAYDFMFAWKRAIAPETASQYASMLFYVKNAKEINKGMMSLDELGVTVINDYKLEVELEQPIPYFLQLLALPIYLPQHESFLKEQGKNYALEPSNLLYNGPFVLENWKHEQEFQLKKNDIYWDEKKVKLDEINFHIVKDTMTAVNLYEAGNLDRVPINSQFVDKYKGNKELHMSSDSGIAMLRFNEKNNALANKKVRQSISLALNKEDFVAHFINNGAKPASGLVPAGHINEETGKDFRKENGNLSSYDLQNAKKIWKEAKKELGVEQVNLELLTFEQDNAKRMAEYIKGDLEKNLQGLTIQIKQQPFKQKLQLEQTGDYDITMANWGPDYKDPISYLELFTTGNPNNKMNYSNSRYDELIKKAKTDFVLKPEKRWEALLEAEQVLLEDAAVAPLYHIGSAYVQKDYVKGIEKHQFGGVYTYKNAYIANE
;
A
#
# COMPACT_ATOMS: atom_id res chain seq x y z
N MET A 1 30.97 66.25 -58.03
CA MET A 1 31.87 65.97 -56.93
C MET A 1 31.17 66.18 -55.58
N LYS A 2 29.90 65.75 -55.39
CA LYS A 2 29.12 65.87 -54.14
C LYS A 2 28.57 64.51 -53.58
N TRP A 3 28.88 63.40 -54.21
CA TRP A 3 28.31 62.10 -53.82
C TRP A 3 29.26 61.23 -52.94
N LYS A 4 30.53 61.53 -52.87
CA LYS A 4 31.51 60.77 -52.07
C LYS A 4 31.56 61.12 -50.57
N LYS A 5 30.99 62.27 -50.12
CA LYS A 5 31.00 62.66 -48.70
C LYS A 5 29.83 62.12 -47.90
N SER A 6 28.72 61.76 -48.55
CA SER A 6 27.53 61.18 -47.90
C SER A 6 27.74 59.72 -47.44
N HIS A 7 28.48 58.94 -48.20
CA HIS A 7 28.72 57.53 -47.86
C HIS A 7 29.76 57.32 -46.76
N LEU A 8 30.71 58.29 -46.60
CA LEU A 8 31.67 58.23 -45.51
C LEU A 8 31.03 58.58 -44.15
N MET A 9 30.00 59.44 -44.14
CA MET A 9 29.30 59.85 -42.92
C MET A 9 28.30 58.79 -42.45
N VAL A 10 27.69 58.05 -43.37
CA VAL A 10 26.80 56.92 -43.04
C VAL A 10 27.61 55.72 -42.54
N MET A 11 28.81 55.48 -43.12
CA MET A 11 29.70 54.39 -42.68
C MET A 11 30.34 54.66 -41.31
N ALA A 12 30.62 55.93 -40.98
CA ALA A 12 31.08 56.33 -39.64
C ALA A 12 29.96 56.22 -38.58
N LEU A 13 28.67 56.44 -38.93
CA LEU A 13 27.53 56.31 -38.02
C LEU A 13 27.18 54.83 -37.76
N VAL A 14 27.40 53.94 -38.72
CA VAL A 14 27.18 52.47 -38.57
C VAL A 14 28.30 51.82 -37.74
N ILE A 15 29.55 52.35 -37.84
CA ILE A 15 30.68 51.86 -37.02
C ILE A 15 30.57 52.33 -35.58
N SER A 16 29.99 53.50 -35.30
CA SER A 16 29.75 53.99 -33.91
C SER A 16 28.59 53.27 -33.21
N LEU A 17 27.64 52.65 -33.95
CA LEU A 17 26.57 51.82 -33.44
C LEU A 17 27.03 50.38 -33.11
N LEU A 18 28.15 49.92 -33.67
CA LEU A 18 28.74 48.59 -33.40
C LEU A 18 29.73 48.60 -32.21
N LEU A 19 30.12 49.73 -31.70
CA LEU A 19 31.03 49.85 -30.53
C LEU A 19 30.34 50.10 -29.21
N THR A 20 29.01 50.28 -29.17
CA THR A 20 28.22 50.38 -27.94
C THR A 20 27.59 49.05 -27.51
N ALA A 21 27.83 47.95 -28.23
CA ALA A 21 27.28 46.62 -27.94
C ALA A 21 28.19 45.73 -27.04
N CYS A 22 29.33 46.23 -26.57
CA CYS A 22 30.28 45.45 -25.75
C CYS A 22 30.52 46.02 -24.36
N ASN A 23 29.51 46.59 -23.72
CA ASN A 23 29.61 46.94 -22.30
C ASN A 23 28.33 46.62 -21.53
N ASN A 24 27.79 45.38 -21.78
CA ASN A 24 26.89 44.75 -20.81
C ASN A 24 27.79 44.02 -19.82
N LYS A 25 27.95 44.61 -18.63
CA LYS A 25 28.26 43.82 -17.45
C LYS A 25 27.36 42.61 -17.48
N GLU A 26 27.94 41.42 -17.40
CA GLU A 26 27.25 40.20 -17.02
C GLU A 26 26.45 40.46 -15.75
N ASN A 27 25.21 40.90 -15.92
CA ASN A 27 24.21 40.53 -14.98
C ASN A 27 24.18 38.99 -15.12
N LYS A 28 24.69 38.30 -14.10
CA LYS A 28 24.29 36.93 -13.86
C LYS A 28 22.77 36.93 -13.94
N SER A 29 22.23 36.56 -15.09
CA SER A 29 20.87 36.14 -15.18
C SER A 29 20.78 35.02 -14.15
N ASP A 30 20.01 35.20 -13.10
CA ASP A 30 19.44 34.08 -12.38
C ASP A 30 18.93 33.13 -13.47
N ALA A 31 19.63 32.03 -13.66
CA ALA A 31 19.13 30.96 -14.50
C ALA A 31 17.79 30.60 -13.85
N GLU A 32 16.68 30.96 -14.48
CA GLU A 32 15.37 30.49 -14.06
C GLU A 32 15.54 28.99 -13.87
N SER A 33 15.47 28.55 -12.63
CA SER A 33 15.59 27.14 -12.32
C SER A 33 14.45 26.44 -13.07
N LYS A 34 14.81 25.55 -13.98
CA LYS A 34 13.83 24.81 -14.78
C LYS A 34 12.80 24.22 -13.83
N LYS A 35 11.50 24.50 -14.05
CA LYS A 35 10.40 24.03 -13.22
C LYS A 35 10.51 22.51 -13.05
N GLN A 36 10.43 22.05 -11.81
CA GLN A 36 10.53 20.64 -11.44
C GLN A 36 9.16 19.97 -11.57
N VAL A 37 8.85 19.41 -12.73
CA VAL A 37 7.55 18.79 -13.05
C VAL A 37 7.73 17.29 -13.24
N LEU A 38 6.89 16.51 -12.56
CA LEU A 38 6.84 15.05 -12.67
C LEU A 38 5.51 14.61 -13.29
N ASN A 39 5.55 13.77 -14.34
CA ASN A 39 4.37 13.24 -15.02
C ASN A 39 4.28 11.74 -14.77
N VAL A 40 3.21 11.31 -14.10
CA VAL A 40 2.98 9.90 -13.72
C VAL A 40 1.58 9.44 -14.13
N THR A 41 1.34 8.14 -14.08
CA THR A 41 0.01 7.57 -14.34
C THR A 41 -0.60 6.93 -13.11
N VAL A 42 -1.93 6.96 -13.08
CA VAL A 42 -2.78 6.08 -12.27
C VAL A 42 -3.74 5.35 -13.21
N SER A 43 -4.18 4.14 -12.83
CA SER A 43 -5.09 3.34 -13.66
C SER A 43 -6.56 3.67 -13.44
N GLU A 44 -6.90 4.36 -12.36
CA GLU A 44 -8.27 4.59 -11.93
C GLU A 44 -8.46 6.00 -11.39
N GLU A 45 -9.69 6.49 -11.48
CA GLU A 45 -10.14 7.72 -10.83
C GLU A 45 -10.00 7.62 -9.32
N VAL A 46 -9.77 8.75 -8.66
CA VAL A 46 -9.80 8.89 -7.20
C VAL A 46 -11.26 8.92 -6.71
N PRO A 47 -11.75 7.88 -6.01
CA PRO A 47 -13.15 7.82 -5.63
C PRO A 47 -13.53 8.88 -4.59
N SER A 48 -12.64 9.21 -3.68
CA SER A 48 -12.86 10.19 -2.60
C SER A 48 -11.55 10.58 -1.94
N LEU A 49 -11.45 11.83 -1.50
CA LEU A 49 -10.35 12.32 -0.65
C LEU A 49 -10.82 12.59 0.80
N ASP A 50 -11.98 12.05 1.19
CA ASP A 50 -12.44 12.06 2.59
C ASP A 50 -11.72 10.97 3.39
N THR A 51 -10.77 11.36 4.23
CA THR A 51 -9.91 10.46 5.02
C THR A 51 -10.69 9.52 5.95
N ALA A 52 -11.91 9.91 6.36
CA ALA A 52 -12.77 9.07 7.19
C ALA A 52 -13.54 7.99 6.40
N LYS A 53 -13.62 8.08 5.06
CA LYS A 53 -14.45 7.19 4.23
C LYS A 53 -13.65 6.33 3.26
N THR A 54 -12.42 6.70 2.99
CA THR A 54 -11.58 6.07 1.97
C THR A 54 -10.86 4.86 2.52
N MET A 55 -10.78 3.80 1.69
CA MET A 55 -9.96 2.61 1.95
C MET A 55 -9.26 2.07 0.68
N ASP A 56 -9.38 2.76 -0.45
CA ASP A 56 -8.74 2.33 -1.70
C ASP A 56 -7.31 2.90 -1.84
N GLY A 57 -6.46 2.17 -2.59
CA GLY A 57 -5.05 2.50 -2.74
C GLY A 57 -4.79 3.78 -3.54
N THR A 58 -5.66 4.13 -4.51
CA THR A 58 -5.49 5.34 -5.34
C THR A 58 -5.73 6.60 -4.52
N SER A 59 -6.82 6.63 -3.75
CA SER A 59 -7.11 7.73 -2.81
C SER A 59 -6.03 7.85 -1.74
N ALA A 60 -5.61 6.73 -1.12
CA ALA A 60 -4.55 6.72 -0.11
C ALA A 60 -3.23 7.27 -0.65
N HIS A 61 -2.87 6.94 -1.90
CA HIS A 61 -1.70 7.45 -2.58
C HIS A 61 -1.74 9.00 -2.71
N VAL A 62 -2.87 9.57 -3.11
CA VAL A 62 -3.02 11.03 -3.19
C VAL A 62 -3.00 11.66 -1.81
N MET A 63 -3.76 11.10 -0.86
CA MET A 63 -3.88 11.64 0.51
C MET A 63 -2.54 11.76 1.22
N GLN A 64 -1.63 10.79 1.08
CA GLN A 64 -0.30 10.83 1.70
C GLN A 64 0.62 11.92 1.13
N ASN A 65 0.27 12.53 0.01
CA ASN A 65 1.02 13.63 -0.58
C ASN A 65 0.39 15.00 -0.31
N ILE A 66 -0.90 15.07 0.04
CA ILE A 66 -1.61 16.33 0.32
C ILE A 66 -1.94 16.54 1.80
N PHE A 67 -1.84 15.49 2.62
CA PHE A 67 -1.99 15.56 4.07
C PHE A 67 -0.74 15.02 4.78
N GLU A 68 -0.60 15.39 6.05
CA GLU A 68 0.42 14.86 6.94
C GLU A 68 -0.19 14.52 8.30
N GLY A 69 0.09 13.30 8.80
CA GLY A 69 -0.38 12.79 10.08
C GLY A 69 0.55 13.15 11.24
N LEU A 70 0.30 12.54 12.42
CA LEU A 70 1.22 12.64 13.55
C LEU A 70 2.60 12.08 13.21
N TYR A 71 2.62 10.95 12.50
CA TYR A 71 3.79 10.24 11.98
C TYR A 71 3.60 9.95 10.50
N VAL A 72 4.69 9.83 9.77
CA VAL A 72 4.76 9.35 8.38
C VAL A 72 5.77 8.22 8.29
N LEU A 73 5.80 7.51 7.16
CA LEU A 73 6.78 6.45 6.92
C LEU A 73 8.00 7.02 6.19
N ASP A 74 9.19 6.51 6.52
CA ASP A 74 10.40 6.73 5.72
C ASP A 74 10.50 5.71 4.57
N ASP A 75 11.61 5.76 3.80
CA ASP A 75 11.88 4.87 2.65
C ASP A 75 12.08 3.39 3.04
N GLN A 76 12.14 3.07 4.34
CA GLN A 76 12.20 1.71 4.88
C GLN A 76 10.92 1.29 5.61
N ASP A 77 9.83 2.07 5.44
CA ASP A 77 8.56 1.90 6.13
C ASP A 77 8.66 1.98 7.67
N GLN A 78 9.63 2.77 8.18
CA GLN A 78 9.70 3.05 9.61
C GLN A 78 8.93 4.34 9.94
N PRO A 79 8.17 4.38 11.05
CA PRO A 79 7.44 5.56 11.44
C PRO A 79 8.39 6.66 11.95
N ILE A 80 8.37 7.82 11.29
CA ILE A 80 9.16 8.99 11.67
C ILE A 80 8.26 10.15 12.06
N PRO A 81 8.72 11.06 12.96
CA PRO A 81 7.97 12.22 13.39
C PRO A 81 7.58 13.16 12.22
N ALA A 82 6.32 13.61 12.23
CA ALA A 82 5.77 14.53 11.24
C ALA A 82 5.11 15.74 11.94
N VAL A 83 3.76 15.83 12.01
CA VAL A 83 3.10 16.88 12.81
C VAL A 83 3.41 16.71 14.29
N ALA A 84 3.57 15.49 14.81
CA ALA A 84 4.16 15.28 16.12
C ALA A 84 5.69 15.36 16.05
N LYS A 85 6.32 16.10 16.98
CA LYS A 85 7.78 16.16 17.11
C LYS A 85 8.34 14.98 17.90
N SER A 86 7.58 14.53 18.90
CA SER A 86 7.95 13.47 19.82
C SER A 86 6.72 12.88 20.50
N PHE A 87 6.93 11.76 21.16
CA PHE A 87 5.93 11.17 22.04
C PHE A 87 6.54 10.65 23.33
N LYS A 88 5.70 10.46 24.33
CA LYS A 88 6.00 9.68 25.54
C LYS A 88 5.02 8.51 25.60
N ARG A 89 5.52 7.32 25.93
CA ARG A 89 4.73 6.11 26.13
C ARG A 89 4.74 5.73 27.62
N SER A 90 3.60 5.34 28.17
CA SER A 90 3.50 4.78 29.51
C SER A 90 4.20 3.41 29.61
N GLU A 91 4.57 3.00 30.82
CA GLU A 91 5.26 1.71 31.07
C GLU A 91 4.41 0.50 30.63
N ASP A 92 3.09 0.59 30.78
CA ASP A 92 2.14 -0.44 30.34
C ASP A 92 1.90 -0.43 28.82
N GLY A 93 2.50 0.50 28.09
CA GLY A 93 2.41 0.61 26.64
C GLY A 93 1.06 1.07 26.09
N LYS A 94 0.10 1.48 26.97
CA LYS A 94 -1.25 1.83 26.55
C LYS A 94 -1.47 3.31 26.28
N LYS A 95 -0.68 4.20 26.89
CA LYS A 95 -0.83 5.64 26.72
C LYS A 95 0.32 6.23 25.92
N TYR A 96 -0.04 7.07 24.98
CA TYR A 96 0.89 7.86 24.16
C TYR A 96 0.53 9.33 24.30
N THR A 97 1.50 10.16 24.69
CA THR A 97 1.35 11.62 24.74
C THR A 97 2.23 12.24 23.68
N PHE A 98 1.63 12.84 22.67
CA PHE A 98 2.31 13.46 21.53
C PHE A 98 2.49 14.95 21.76
N ASP A 99 3.70 15.46 21.52
CA ASP A 99 4.00 16.89 21.47
C ASP A 99 4.01 17.34 20.00
N LEU A 100 3.06 18.19 19.61
CA LEU A 100 2.87 18.64 18.24
C LEU A 100 3.78 19.85 17.92
N ARG A 101 4.08 20.04 16.62
CA ARG A 101 4.76 21.22 16.14
C ARG A 101 3.78 22.41 16.06
N LYS A 102 4.33 23.63 16.24
CA LYS A 102 3.52 24.86 16.20
C LYS A 102 3.54 25.54 14.84
N ASP A 103 4.40 25.05 13.94
CA ASP A 103 4.62 25.58 12.59
C ASP A 103 3.89 24.79 11.49
N ALA A 104 3.18 23.70 11.85
CA ALA A 104 2.29 23.01 10.93
C ALA A 104 1.05 23.87 10.65
N LYS A 105 0.73 24.05 9.36
CA LYS A 105 -0.37 24.89 8.88
C LYS A 105 -1.28 24.14 7.94
N TRP A 106 -2.55 24.48 7.97
CA TRP A 106 -3.49 24.22 6.90
C TRP A 106 -3.29 25.21 5.74
N SER A 107 -3.65 24.83 4.52
CA SER A 107 -3.47 25.64 3.31
C SER A 107 -4.19 27.00 3.33
N ASN A 108 -5.13 27.22 4.25
CA ASN A 108 -5.77 28.52 4.51
C ASN A 108 -4.98 29.39 5.53
N GLY A 109 -3.88 28.86 6.09
CA GLY A 109 -3.03 29.55 7.06
C GLY A 109 -3.33 29.24 8.54
N ASP A 110 -4.41 28.54 8.84
CA ASP A 110 -4.75 28.12 10.20
C ASP A 110 -3.70 27.13 10.74
N ASN A 111 -3.56 27.05 12.06
CA ASN A 111 -2.66 26.10 12.69
C ASN A 111 -3.27 24.70 12.66
N VAL A 112 -2.44 23.67 12.41
CA VAL A 112 -2.80 22.29 12.69
C VAL A 112 -2.67 22.04 14.19
N THR A 113 -3.72 21.56 14.82
CA THR A 113 -3.82 21.38 16.27
C THR A 113 -4.21 19.97 16.68
N ALA A 114 -4.11 19.68 17.97
CA ALA A 114 -4.58 18.40 18.55
C ALA A 114 -6.11 18.20 18.36
N TYR A 115 -6.88 19.27 18.25
CA TYR A 115 -8.31 19.20 18.00
C TYR A 115 -8.64 18.63 16.63
N ASP A 116 -7.82 18.92 15.59
CA ASP A 116 -8.03 18.41 14.24
C ASP A 116 -7.91 16.88 14.18
N PHE A 117 -6.97 16.31 14.95
CA PHE A 117 -6.82 14.85 15.09
C PHE A 117 -7.98 14.24 15.87
N MET A 118 -8.32 14.80 17.03
CA MET A 118 -9.44 14.31 17.85
C MET A 118 -10.76 14.34 17.05
N PHE A 119 -11.03 15.44 16.37
CA PHE A 119 -12.23 15.57 15.52
C PHE A 119 -12.25 14.53 14.41
N ALA A 120 -11.16 14.36 13.67
CA ALA A 120 -11.05 13.40 12.56
C ALA A 120 -11.33 11.97 13.04
N TRP A 121 -10.73 11.56 14.16
CA TRP A 121 -10.87 10.20 14.67
C TRP A 121 -12.26 9.94 15.27
N LYS A 122 -12.84 10.91 15.99
CA LYS A 122 -14.24 10.84 16.45
C LYS A 122 -15.19 10.69 15.27
N ARG A 123 -15.00 11.50 14.21
CA ARG A 123 -15.80 11.42 12.99
C ARG A 123 -15.67 10.07 12.30
N ALA A 124 -14.45 9.54 12.17
CA ALA A 124 -14.21 8.28 11.49
C ALA A 124 -14.88 7.08 12.17
N ILE A 125 -14.99 7.07 13.52
CA ILE A 125 -15.66 6.00 14.25
C ILE A 125 -17.15 6.24 14.47
N ALA A 126 -17.65 7.43 14.19
CA ALA A 126 -19.07 7.75 14.37
C ALA A 126 -19.95 6.83 13.50
N PRO A 127 -21.01 6.19 14.06
CA PRO A 127 -21.86 5.29 13.28
C PRO A 127 -22.44 5.93 12.01
N GLU A 128 -22.79 7.21 12.10
CA GLU A 128 -23.37 8.00 10.99
C GLU A 128 -22.39 8.25 9.84
N THR A 129 -21.07 8.20 10.10
CA THR A 129 -20.05 8.32 9.03
C THR A 129 -20.00 7.07 8.16
N ALA A 130 -20.42 5.92 8.71
CA ALA A 130 -20.41 4.62 8.03
C ALA A 130 -19.04 4.29 7.38
N SER A 131 -17.94 4.61 8.07
CA SER A 131 -16.58 4.37 7.59
C SER A 131 -16.32 2.88 7.45
N GLN A 132 -15.96 2.45 6.25
CA GLN A 132 -15.58 1.05 5.98
C GLN A 132 -14.24 0.68 6.61
N TYR A 133 -13.41 1.67 6.95
CA TYR A 133 -12.06 1.49 7.50
C TYR A 133 -11.98 1.81 9.00
N ALA A 134 -13.11 2.08 9.66
CA ALA A 134 -13.19 2.41 11.09
C ALA A 134 -12.49 1.38 12.00
N SER A 135 -12.43 0.10 11.58
CA SER A 135 -11.77 -0.97 12.32
C SER A 135 -10.29 -0.71 12.62
N MET A 136 -9.60 0.09 11.80
CA MET A 136 -8.21 0.49 12.05
C MET A 136 -8.08 1.39 13.29
N LEU A 137 -9.13 2.08 13.69
CA LEU A 137 -9.16 2.88 14.94
C LEU A 137 -9.56 2.07 16.17
N PHE A 138 -10.00 0.81 16.05
CA PHE A 138 -10.45 -0.02 17.19
C PHE A 138 -9.34 -0.38 18.19
N TYR A 139 -8.11 -0.05 17.88
CA TYR A 139 -7.01 -0.09 18.83
C TYR A 139 -7.07 1.04 19.87
N VAL A 140 -7.71 2.16 19.55
CA VAL A 140 -7.96 3.28 20.46
C VAL A 140 -9.10 2.87 21.42
N LYS A 141 -8.92 3.14 22.70
CA LYS A 141 -9.86 2.77 23.76
C LYS A 141 -11.29 3.23 23.45
N ASN A 142 -12.24 2.34 23.64
CA ASN A 142 -13.67 2.51 23.41
C ASN A 142 -14.10 2.69 21.94
N ALA A 143 -13.18 2.83 20.98
CA ALA A 143 -13.51 3.12 19.59
C ALA A 143 -14.47 2.10 18.97
N LYS A 144 -14.28 0.81 19.25
CA LYS A 144 -15.14 -0.26 18.73
C LYS A 144 -16.58 -0.18 19.26
N GLU A 145 -16.74 0.08 20.55
CA GLU A 145 -18.07 0.14 21.18
C GLU A 145 -18.81 1.44 20.78
N ILE A 146 -18.07 2.53 20.61
CA ILE A 146 -18.60 3.78 20.03
C ILE A 146 -19.09 3.55 18.60
N ASN A 147 -18.30 2.88 17.77
CA ASN A 147 -18.67 2.60 16.37
C ASN A 147 -19.93 1.72 16.25
N LYS A 148 -20.21 0.89 17.26
CA LYS A 148 -21.47 0.13 17.35
C LYS A 148 -22.65 0.93 17.91
N GLY A 149 -22.47 2.19 18.30
CA GLY A 149 -23.47 3.01 18.94
C GLY A 149 -23.75 2.66 20.41
N MET A 150 -22.85 1.92 21.06
CA MET A 150 -23.01 1.48 22.46
C MET A 150 -22.42 2.47 23.47
N MET A 151 -21.57 3.39 23.02
CA MET A 151 -20.90 4.41 23.84
C MET A 151 -20.91 5.76 23.12
N SER A 152 -20.76 6.85 23.89
CA SER A 152 -20.67 8.21 23.36
C SER A 152 -19.32 8.46 22.67
N LEU A 153 -19.30 9.34 21.65
CA LEU A 153 -18.07 9.81 21.02
C LEU A 153 -17.09 10.48 22.01
N ASP A 154 -17.61 11.04 23.10
CA ASP A 154 -16.78 11.69 24.12
C ASP A 154 -16.00 10.70 25.00
N GLU A 155 -16.34 9.42 24.94
CA GLU A 155 -15.66 8.35 25.68
C GLU A 155 -14.48 7.75 24.91
N LEU A 156 -14.21 8.25 23.68
CA LEU A 156 -13.04 7.83 22.90
C LEU A 156 -11.76 8.12 23.69
N GLY A 157 -10.83 7.15 23.72
CA GLY A 157 -9.53 7.27 24.39
C GLY A 157 -8.58 8.30 23.77
N VAL A 158 -9.09 9.49 23.45
CA VAL A 158 -8.31 10.61 22.89
C VAL A 158 -8.60 11.89 23.67
N THR A 159 -7.56 12.51 24.21
CA THR A 159 -7.69 13.71 25.05
C THR A 159 -6.79 14.82 24.51
N VAL A 160 -7.37 15.97 24.25
CA VAL A 160 -6.60 17.20 23.96
C VAL A 160 -6.20 17.86 25.26
N ILE A 161 -4.89 17.84 25.58
CA ILE A 161 -4.34 18.51 26.76
C ILE A 161 -4.22 20.02 26.52
N ASN A 162 -3.78 20.40 25.32
CA ASN A 162 -3.78 21.75 24.77
C ASN A 162 -3.63 21.68 23.26
N ASP A 163 -3.66 22.81 22.55
CA ASP A 163 -3.60 22.89 21.08
C ASP A 163 -2.48 22.06 20.45
N TYR A 164 -1.37 21.85 21.17
CA TYR A 164 -0.17 21.18 20.66
C TYR A 164 0.22 19.95 21.49
N LYS A 165 -0.73 19.40 22.24
CA LYS A 165 -0.49 18.18 23.00
C LYS A 165 -1.70 17.28 23.01
N LEU A 166 -1.54 16.07 22.43
CA LEU A 166 -2.56 15.05 22.30
C LEU A 166 -2.19 13.83 23.13
N GLU A 167 -3.12 13.30 23.94
CA GLU A 167 -2.97 12.02 24.61
C GLU A 167 -3.91 10.99 23.96
N VAL A 168 -3.38 9.80 23.68
CA VAL A 168 -4.13 8.66 23.14
C VAL A 168 -3.98 7.48 24.06
N GLU A 169 -5.09 6.89 24.47
CA GLU A 169 -5.16 5.65 25.26
C GLU A 169 -5.62 4.50 24.37
N LEU A 170 -4.89 3.39 24.39
CA LEU A 170 -5.19 2.17 23.62
C LEU A 170 -5.94 1.16 24.50
N GLU A 171 -6.76 0.30 23.87
CA GLU A 171 -7.40 -0.85 24.54
C GLU A 171 -6.35 -1.80 25.15
N GLN A 172 -5.31 -2.06 24.39
CA GLN A 172 -4.16 -2.87 24.78
C GLN A 172 -2.89 -2.31 24.12
N PRO A 173 -1.70 -2.57 24.68
CA PRO A 173 -0.48 -2.16 24.02
C PRO A 173 -0.34 -2.87 22.67
N ILE A 174 0.12 -2.15 21.64
CA ILE A 174 0.41 -2.70 20.31
C ILE A 174 1.76 -2.16 19.81
N PRO A 175 2.66 -3.03 19.32
CA PRO A 175 4.00 -2.62 18.89
C PRO A 175 4.00 -1.69 17.68
N TYR A 176 3.05 -1.87 16.77
CA TYR A 176 2.96 -1.15 15.50
C TYR A 176 2.07 0.11 15.54
N PHE A 177 1.72 0.64 16.72
CA PHE A 177 0.81 1.80 16.81
C PHE A 177 1.30 3.02 16.03
N LEU A 178 2.60 3.34 16.10
CA LEU A 178 3.15 4.48 15.37
C LEU A 178 3.05 4.33 13.85
N GLN A 179 3.09 3.10 13.33
CA GLN A 179 2.88 2.82 11.91
C GLN A 179 1.43 3.09 11.48
N LEU A 180 0.46 2.75 12.36
CA LEU A 180 -0.96 3.02 12.10
C LEU A 180 -1.23 4.51 11.94
N LEU A 181 -0.49 5.39 12.64
CA LEU A 181 -0.65 6.84 12.56
C LEU A 181 -0.30 7.44 11.18
N ALA A 182 0.34 6.66 10.31
CA ALA A 182 0.61 7.03 8.91
C ALA A 182 -0.55 6.65 7.96
N LEU A 183 -1.56 5.89 8.42
CA LEU A 183 -2.70 5.51 7.59
C LEU A 183 -3.66 6.69 7.36
N PRO A 184 -4.34 6.76 6.20
CA PRO A 184 -5.25 7.85 5.88
C PRO A 184 -6.31 8.14 6.94
N ILE A 185 -6.85 7.12 7.60
CA ILE A 185 -7.89 7.27 8.62
C ILE A 185 -7.42 7.98 9.91
N TYR A 186 -6.11 8.05 10.13
CA TYR A 186 -5.50 8.76 11.26
C TYR A 186 -5.09 10.21 10.93
N LEU A 187 -5.25 10.65 9.67
CA LEU A 187 -4.93 12.01 9.24
C LEU A 187 -5.88 13.04 9.88
N PRO A 188 -5.42 14.27 10.11
CA PRO A 188 -6.25 15.31 10.73
C PRO A 188 -7.32 15.83 9.75
N GLN A 189 -8.38 16.41 10.30
CA GLN A 189 -9.43 17.12 9.54
C GLN A 189 -9.76 18.45 10.22
N HIS A 190 -9.89 19.52 9.44
CA HIS A 190 -10.24 20.85 9.95
C HIS A 190 -11.76 20.94 10.16
N GLU A 191 -12.19 20.94 11.43
CA GLU A 191 -13.61 20.80 11.81
C GLU A 191 -14.52 21.88 11.20
N SER A 192 -14.17 23.17 11.38
CA SER A 192 -15.02 24.27 10.92
C SER A 192 -15.15 24.29 9.39
N PHE A 193 -14.05 24.04 8.66
CA PHE A 193 -14.06 23.96 7.20
C PHE A 193 -14.91 22.77 6.71
N LEU A 194 -14.74 21.60 7.31
CA LEU A 194 -15.54 20.42 6.96
C LEU A 194 -17.04 20.67 7.17
N LYS A 195 -17.42 21.31 8.29
CA LYS A 195 -18.81 21.69 8.58
C LYS A 195 -19.37 22.69 7.56
N GLU A 196 -18.55 23.66 7.14
CA GLU A 196 -18.92 24.63 6.11
C GLU A 196 -19.17 23.97 4.75
N GLN A 197 -18.27 23.05 4.34
CA GLN A 197 -18.42 22.33 3.08
C GLN A 197 -19.58 21.31 3.08
N GLY A 198 -19.91 20.76 4.24
CA GLY A 198 -20.99 19.79 4.42
C GLY A 198 -20.85 18.59 3.47
N LYS A 199 -21.87 18.33 2.66
CA LYS A 199 -21.88 17.20 1.72
C LYS A 199 -20.93 17.35 0.53
N ASN A 200 -20.40 18.56 0.29
CA ASN A 200 -19.45 18.81 -0.79
C ASN A 200 -17.99 18.56 -0.35
N TYR A 201 -17.74 18.30 0.94
CA TYR A 201 -16.41 18.06 1.45
C TYR A 201 -15.71 16.94 0.66
N ALA A 202 -14.47 17.19 0.25
CA ALA A 202 -13.58 16.27 -0.47
C ALA A 202 -14.04 15.83 -1.87
N LEU A 203 -14.94 16.58 -2.51
CA LEU A 203 -15.39 16.32 -3.88
C LEU A 203 -14.61 17.11 -4.94
N GLU A 204 -14.03 18.25 -4.56
CA GLU A 204 -13.30 19.15 -5.45
C GLU A 204 -12.08 19.75 -4.72
N PRO A 205 -11.06 20.27 -5.43
CA PRO A 205 -9.91 20.90 -4.80
C PRO A 205 -10.26 22.01 -3.82
N SER A 206 -11.25 22.84 -4.13
CA SER A 206 -11.72 23.93 -3.27
C SER A 206 -12.52 23.49 -2.04
N ASN A 207 -12.91 22.21 -1.99
CA ASN A 207 -13.66 21.63 -0.87
C ASN A 207 -12.76 20.86 0.11
N LEU A 208 -11.44 21.09 0.05
CA LEU A 208 -10.42 20.53 0.93
C LEU A 208 -9.48 21.61 1.46
N LEU A 209 -8.96 21.39 2.66
CA LEU A 209 -7.73 22.03 3.16
C LEU A 209 -6.63 21.00 3.25
N TYR A 210 -5.41 21.43 3.01
CA TYR A 210 -4.21 20.61 2.90
C TYR A 210 -3.21 20.99 3.98
N ASN A 211 -2.53 20.02 4.56
CA ASN A 211 -1.45 20.26 5.53
C ASN A 211 -0.16 19.49 5.17
N GLY A 212 -0.14 18.82 4.02
CA GLY A 212 0.97 18.04 3.51
C GLY A 212 1.89 18.83 2.56
N PRO A 213 2.89 18.14 1.97
CA PRO A 213 3.90 18.75 1.08
C PRO A 213 3.32 19.32 -0.21
N PHE A 214 2.16 18.87 -0.65
CA PHE A 214 1.48 19.33 -1.86
C PHE A 214 0.03 19.71 -1.58
N VAL A 215 -0.57 20.46 -2.50
CA VAL A 215 -1.99 20.79 -2.56
C VAL A 215 -2.56 20.27 -3.87
N LEU A 216 -3.81 19.81 -3.88
CA LEU A 216 -4.51 19.47 -5.12
C LEU A 216 -4.99 20.79 -5.77
N GLU A 217 -4.41 21.13 -6.92
CA GLU A 217 -4.71 22.40 -7.59
C GLU A 217 -5.78 22.24 -8.67
N ASN A 218 -5.74 21.12 -9.41
CA ASN A 218 -6.64 20.84 -10.50
C ASN A 218 -7.09 19.38 -10.46
N TRP A 219 -8.37 19.14 -10.75
CA TRP A 219 -8.95 17.80 -10.83
C TRP A 219 -9.98 17.75 -11.96
N LYS A 220 -9.57 17.18 -13.09
CA LYS A 220 -10.44 16.86 -14.21
C LYS A 220 -10.83 15.40 -14.12
N HIS A 221 -11.97 15.13 -13.52
CA HIS A 221 -12.45 13.78 -13.27
C HIS A 221 -12.35 12.88 -14.50
N GLU A 222 -11.95 11.62 -14.28
CA GLU A 222 -11.72 10.57 -15.30
C GLU A 222 -10.63 10.89 -16.33
N GLN A 223 -9.83 11.96 -16.16
CA GLN A 223 -8.78 12.37 -17.09
C GLN A 223 -7.42 12.58 -16.41
N GLU A 224 -7.34 13.57 -15.53
CA GLU A 224 -6.08 13.96 -14.90
C GLU A 224 -6.33 14.77 -13.62
N PHE A 225 -5.35 14.76 -12.72
CA PHE A 225 -5.31 15.68 -11.60
C PHE A 225 -3.87 16.14 -11.35
N GLN A 226 -3.73 17.29 -10.69
CA GLN A 226 -2.46 17.96 -10.51
C GLN A 226 -2.24 18.31 -9.05
N LEU A 227 -1.09 17.91 -8.53
CA LEU A 227 -0.59 18.37 -7.24
C LEU A 227 0.44 19.46 -7.47
N LYS A 228 0.40 20.51 -6.65
CA LYS A 228 1.35 21.61 -6.64
C LYS A 228 2.02 21.71 -5.28
N LYS A 229 3.27 22.13 -5.24
CA LYS A 229 4.01 22.38 -4.00
C LYS A 229 3.21 23.27 -3.05
N ASN A 230 3.15 22.90 -1.78
CA ASN A 230 2.53 23.70 -0.72
C ASN A 230 3.57 24.63 -0.11
N ASP A 231 3.53 25.90 -0.47
CA ASP A 231 4.52 26.91 -0.06
C ASP A 231 4.49 27.24 1.45
N ILE A 232 3.41 26.85 2.15
CA ILE A 232 3.28 27.07 3.60
C ILE A 232 3.44 25.77 4.42
N TYR A 233 3.82 24.67 3.76
CA TYR A 233 4.13 23.43 4.45
C TYR A 233 5.37 23.62 5.34
N TRP A 234 5.32 23.14 6.57
CA TRP A 234 6.39 23.39 7.57
C TRP A 234 7.80 22.91 7.13
N ASP A 235 7.87 21.89 6.29
CA ASP A 235 9.14 21.33 5.76
C ASP A 235 9.29 21.59 4.24
N GLU A 236 8.74 22.70 3.75
CA GLU A 236 8.68 23.08 2.33
C GLU A 236 10.05 23.07 1.63
N LYS A 237 11.12 23.34 2.39
CA LYS A 237 12.52 23.36 1.86
C LYS A 237 13.00 22.02 1.36
N LYS A 238 12.43 20.92 1.84
CA LYS A 238 12.73 19.57 1.36
C LYS A 238 11.99 19.24 0.07
N VAL A 239 10.84 19.86 -0.17
CA VAL A 239 10.03 19.63 -1.36
C VAL A 239 10.65 20.33 -2.55
N LYS A 240 11.19 19.54 -3.50
CA LYS A 240 11.89 20.06 -4.68
C LYS A 240 11.01 20.12 -5.92
N LEU A 241 10.03 19.19 -6.04
CA LEU A 241 9.07 19.23 -7.13
C LEU A 241 8.14 20.43 -6.98
N ASP A 242 7.95 21.19 -8.06
CA ASP A 242 6.96 22.25 -8.14
C ASP A 242 5.56 21.69 -8.42
N GLU A 243 5.50 20.58 -9.20
CA GLU A 243 4.25 20.07 -9.73
C GLU A 243 4.33 18.54 -10.01
N ILE A 244 3.23 17.84 -9.78
CA ILE A 244 3.05 16.43 -10.16
C ILE A 244 1.76 16.31 -10.93
N ASN A 245 1.85 15.86 -12.18
CA ASN A 245 0.71 15.61 -13.05
C ASN A 245 0.39 14.12 -13.05
N PHE A 246 -0.81 13.77 -12.65
CA PHE A 246 -1.34 12.41 -12.68
C PHE A 246 -2.29 12.25 -13.86
N HIS A 247 -1.93 11.39 -14.79
CA HIS A 247 -2.76 11.06 -15.94
C HIS A 247 -3.49 9.74 -15.69
N ILE A 248 -4.82 9.70 -15.88
CA ILE A 248 -5.61 8.47 -15.73
C ILE A 248 -5.50 7.68 -17.02
N VAL A 249 -4.67 6.63 -17.03
CA VAL A 249 -4.43 5.79 -18.21
C VAL A 249 -4.70 4.33 -17.84
N LYS A 250 -5.84 3.81 -18.30
CA LYS A 250 -6.32 2.45 -17.95
C LYS A 250 -5.59 1.33 -18.72
N ASP A 251 -5.07 1.63 -19.91
CA ASP A 251 -4.41 0.68 -20.79
C ASP A 251 -2.89 0.79 -20.70
N THR A 252 -2.20 -0.32 -20.36
CA THR A 252 -0.75 -0.34 -20.18
C THR A 252 0.02 -0.02 -21.49
N MET A 253 -0.47 -0.46 -22.65
CA MET A 253 0.19 -0.17 -23.94
C MET A 253 0.15 1.33 -24.24
N THR A 254 -0.99 1.97 -23.99
CA THR A 254 -1.14 3.43 -24.13
C THR A 254 -0.18 4.16 -23.19
N ALA A 255 -0.08 3.74 -21.92
CA ALA A 255 0.83 4.33 -20.96
C ALA A 255 2.31 4.17 -21.39
N VAL A 256 2.69 3.00 -21.87
CA VAL A 256 4.04 2.74 -22.41
C VAL A 256 4.34 3.62 -23.63
N ASN A 257 3.40 3.79 -24.55
CA ASN A 257 3.59 4.66 -25.72
C ASN A 257 3.78 6.13 -25.32
N LEU A 258 3.03 6.63 -24.33
CA LEU A 258 3.20 7.98 -23.77
C LEU A 258 4.57 8.14 -23.10
N TYR A 259 5.03 7.12 -22.38
CA TYR A 259 6.38 7.10 -21.79
C TYR A 259 7.49 7.17 -22.85
N GLU A 260 7.37 6.39 -23.92
CA GLU A 260 8.35 6.39 -25.02
C GLU A 260 8.35 7.70 -25.80
N ALA A 261 7.19 8.35 -25.91
CA ALA A 261 7.06 9.69 -26.50
C ALA A 261 7.60 10.82 -25.58
N GLY A 262 7.99 10.52 -24.33
CA GLY A 262 8.47 11.51 -23.36
C GLY A 262 7.38 12.33 -22.70
N ASN A 263 6.12 11.91 -22.77
CA ASN A 263 5.00 12.58 -22.11
C ASN A 263 4.79 12.11 -20.66
N LEU A 264 5.39 10.99 -20.30
CA LEU A 264 5.33 10.42 -18.95
C LEU A 264 6.75 10.09 -18.47
N ASP A 265 6.99 10.31 -17.18
CA ASP A 265 8.30 10.09 -16.56
C ASP A 265 8.37 8.74 -15.85
N ARG A 266 7.23 8.18 -15.45
CA ARG A 266 7.11 6.89 -14.78
C ARG A 266 5.79 6.21 -15.10
N VAL A 267 5.87 4.90 -15.43
CA VAL A 267 4.72 4.09 -15.84
C VAL A 267 4.84 2.69 -15.24
N PRO A 268 3.83 2.18 -14.51
CA PRO A 268 3.76 0.77 -14.15
C PRO A 268 3.56 -0.08 -15.42
N ILE A 269 4.25 -1.22 -15.48
CA ILE A 269 4.15 -2.16 -16.59
C ILE A 269 3.78 -3.56 -16.10
N ASN A 270 3.11 -4.31 -16.98
CA ASN A 270 2.79 -5.72 -16.72
C ASN A 270 3.85 -6.65 -17.31
N SER A 271 3.73 -7.96 -17.06
CA SER A 271 4.67 -9.00 -17.52
C SER A 271 4.94 -8.99 -19.04
N GLN A 272 3.99 -8.53 -19.86
CA GLN A 272 4.13 -8.49 -21.33
C GLN A 272 5.18 -7.46 -21.76
N PHE A 273 5.38 -6.41 -20.98
CA PHE A 273 6.34 -5.34 -21.31
C PHE A 273 7.68 -5.50 -20.59
N VAL A 274 7.79 -6.35 -19.58
CA VAL A 274 9.06 -6.53 -18.84
C VAL A 274 10.17 -6.99 -19.76
N ASP A 275 9.91 -7.94 -20.65
CA ASP A 275 10.92 -8.45 -21.58
C ASP A 275 11.39 -7.39 -22.59
N LYS A 276 10.51 -6.46 -22.97
CA LYS A 276 10.86 -5.32 -23.86
C LYS A 276 11.93 -4.42 -23.24
N TYR A 277 11.87 -4.24 -21.90
CA TYR A 277 12.80 -3.36 -21.18
C TYR A 277 13.93 -4.10 -20.46
N LYS A 278 14.03 -5.41 -20.65
CA LYS A 278 15.07 -6.24 -20.02
C LYS A 278 16.47 -5.73 -20.37
N GLY A 279 17.27 -5.43 -19.34
CA GLY A 279 18.60 -4.83 -19.51
C GLY A 279 18.60 -3.31 -19.70
N ASN A 280 17.44 -2.66 -19.75
CA ASN A 280 17.35 -1.20 -19.72
C ASN A 280 17.43 -0.72 -18.26
N LYS A 281 18.27 0.30 -18.00
CA LYS A 281 18.44 0.92 -16.68
C LYS A 281 17.17 1.60 -16.14
N GLU A 282 16.23 1.94 -17.02
CA GLU A 282 14.93 2.51 -16.68
C GLU A 282 13.93 1.45 -16.16
N LEU A 283 14.20 0.14 -16.33
CA LEU A 283 13.37 -0.92 -15.78
C LEU A 283 13.65 -1.12 -14.29
N HIS A 284 12.63 -1.00 -13.49
CA HIS A 284 12.66 -1.29 -12.07
C HIS A 284 11.67 -2.39 -11.73
N MET A 285 12.10 -3.33 -10.91
CA MET A 285 11.26 -4.40 -10.37
C MET A 285 11.48 -4.51 -8.87
N SER A 286 10.41 -4.71 -8.12
CA SER A 286 10.46 -4.91 -6.67
C SER A 286 9.53 -6.04 -6.24
N SER A 287 9.86 -6.69 -5.14
CA SER A 287 8.93 -7.56 -4.43
C SER A 287 8.25 -6.74 -3.34
N ASP A 288 6.93 -6.81 -3.29
CA ASP A 288 6.11 -6.10 -2.33
C ASP A 288 5.75 -7.01 -1.14
N SER A 289 5.19 -6.43 -0.09
CA SER A 289 4.76 -7.19 1.10
C SER A 289 3.47 -7.99 0.89
N GLY A 290 2.79 -7.82 -0.24
CA GLY A 290 1.59 -8.60 -0.56
C GLY A 290 1.88 -10.08 -0.82
N ILE A 291 0.91 -10.93 -0.54
CA ILE A 291 0.95 -12.38 -0.77
C ILE A 291 -0.24 -12.84 -1.59
N ALA A 292 0.00 -13.63 -2.61
CA ALA A 292 -1.01 -14.39 -3.35
C ALA A 292 -1.02 -15.84 -2.85
N MET A 293 -2.22 -16.40 -2.63
CA MET A 293 -2.39 -17.72 -2.06
C MET A 293 -3.65 -18.40 -2.59
N LEU A 294 -3.69 -19.73 -2.49
CA LEU A 294 -4.93 -20.48 -2.53
C LEU A 294 -5.48 -20.64 -1.11
N ARG A 295 -6.78 -20.40 -0.95
CA ARG A 295 -7.52 -20.69 0.27
C ARG A 295 -8.39 -21.92 0.04
N PHE A 296 -8.40 -22.84 0.99
CA PHE A 296 -9.15 -24.10 0.92
C PHE A 296 -10.35 -24.04 1.84
N ASN A 297 -11.55 -24.24 1.33
CA ASN A 297 -12.75 -24.30 2.16
C ASN A 297 -12.90 -25.68 2.80
N GLU A 298 -12.64 -25.78 4.09
CA GLU A 298 -12.68 -27.03 4.85
C GLU A 298 -14.10 -27.58 5.08
N LYS A 299 -15.16 -26.87 4.63
CA LYS A 299 -16.52 -27.46 4.54
C LYS A 299 -16.65 -28.48 3.41
N ASN A 300 -15.81 -28.37 2.36
CA ASN A 300 -15.77 -29.40 1.32
C ASN A 300 -15.16 -30.68 1.89
N ASN A 301 -15.83 -31.81 1.70
CA ASN A 301 -15.43 -33.11 2.27
C ASN A 301 -14.02 -33.55 1.87
N ALA A 302 -13.61 -33.29 0.62
CA ALA A 302 -12.25 -33.59 0.18
C ALA A 302 -11.23 -32.67 0.82
N LEU A 303 -11.53 -31.36 0.89
CA LEU A 303 -10.64 -30.33 1.46
C LEU A 303 -10.62 -30.34 3.00
N ALA A 304 -11.59 -30.96 3.68
CA ALA A 304 -11.50 -31.26 5.11
C ALA A 304 -10.33 -32.19 5.43
N ASN A 305 -9.93 -33.05 4.48
CA ASN A 305 -8.77 -33.94 4.62
C ASN A 305 -7.47 -33.13 4.42
N LYS A 306 -6.66 -33.01 5.48
CA LYS A 306 -5.36 -32.31 5.49
C LYS A 306 -4.42 -32.78 4.36
N LYS A 307 -4.40 -34.08 4.07
CA LYS A 307 -3.53 -34.64 3.03
C LYS A 307 -3.91 -34.19 1.63
N VAL A 308 -5.19 -33.95 1.34
CA VAL A 308 -5.62 -33.34 0.07
C VAL A 308 -5.01 -31.96 -0.07
N ARG A 309 -5.14 -31.10 0.93
CA ARG A 309 -4.59 -29.73 0.93
C ARG A 309 -3.07 -29.72 0.83
N GLN A 310 -2.40 -30.59 1.60
CA GLN A 310 -0.94 -30.74 1.53
C GLN A 310 -0.47 -31.18 0.13
N SER A 311 -1.18 -32.15 -0.48
CA SER A 311 -0.82 -32.60 -1.83
C SER A 311 -0.94 -31.48 -2.87
N ILE A 312 -1.99 -30.68 -2.80
CA ILE A 312 -2.21 -29.52 -3.69
C ILE A 312 -1.08 -28.49 -3.47
N SER A 313 -0.77 -28.15 -2.22
CA SER A 313 0.27 -27.19 -1.91
C SER A 313 1.67 -27.61 -2.40
N LEU A 314 2.03 -28.88 -2.22
CA LEU A 314 3.32 -29.46 -2.61
C LEU A 314 3.45 -29.70 -4.13
N ALA A 315 2.34 -29.86 -4.86
CA ALA A 315 2.34 -30.16 -6.29
C ALA A 315 2.52 -28.95 -7.20
N LEU A 316 2.40 -27.72 -6.68
CA LEU A 316 2.51 -26.48 -7.43
C LEU A 316 3.97 -26.03 -7.57
N ASN A 317 4.48 -25.98 -8.81
CA ASN A 317 5.81 -25.44 -9.09
C ASN A 317 5.77 -23.91 -9.13
N LYS A 318 5.96 -23.29 -7.97
CA LYS A 318 5.87 -21.84 -7.78
C LYS A 318 7.04 -21.08 -8.44
N GLU A 319 8.21 -21.70 -8.50
CA GLU A 319 9.39 -21.14 -9.15
C GLU A 319 9.12 -20.95 -10.65
N ASP A 320 8.64 -21.98 -11.33
CA ASP A 320 8.27 -21.91 -12.75
C ASP A 320 7.12 -20.94 -12.98
N PHE A 321 6.11 -20.96 -12.10
CA PHE A 321 4.96 -20.08 -12.18
C PHE A 321 5.37 -18.61 -12.12
N VAL A 322 6.23 -18.25 -11.17
CA VAL A 322 6.69 -16.86 -11.00
C VAL A 322 7.64 -16.46 -12.13
N ALA A 323 8.61 -17.31 -12.47
CA ALA A 323 9.64 -16.97 -13.45
C ALA A 323 9.09 -16.79 -14.87
N HIS A 324 8.14 -17.62 -15.28
CA HIS A 324 7.66 -17.66 -16.66
C HIS A 324 6.28 -17.02 -16.86
N PHE A 325 5.48 -16.93 -15.79
CA PHE A 325 4.12 -16.44 -15.91
C PHE A 325 3.92 -15.05 -15.27
N ILE A 326 4.42 -14.82 -14.06
CA ILE A 326 4.25 -13.54 -13.36
C ILE A 326 5.26 -12.50 -13.84
N ASN A 327 6.55 -12.84 -13.86
CA ASN A 327 7.67 -12.06 -14.43
C ASN A 327 7.58 -10.53 -14.20
N ASN A 328 7.32 -10.10 -12.96
CA ASN A 328 7.17 -8.68 -12.63
C ASN A 328 7.87 -8.27 -11.33
N GLY A 329 8.89 -9.04 -10.89
CA GLY A 329 9.57 -8.83 -9.60
C GLY A 329 8.96 -9.64 -8.45
N ALA A 330 7.84 -10.34 -8.66
CA ALA A 330 7.30 -11.29 -7.70
C ALA A 330 8.31 -12.37 -7.32
N LYS A 331 8.17 -12.93 -6.12
CA LYS A 331 9.03 -14.02 -5.64
C LYS A 331 8.19 -15.23 -5.23
N PRO A 332 8.64 -16.46 -5.54
CA PRO A 332 7.97 -17.66 -5.04
C PRO A 332 7.85 -17.60 -3.53
N ALA A 333 6.66 -17.90 -2.99
CA ALA A 333 6.44 -17.82 -1.56
C ALA A 333 7.02 -19.04 -0.85
N SER A 334 7.97 -18.83 0.04
CA SER A 334 8.51 -19.85 0.96
C SER A 334 7.77 -19.91 2.30
N GLY A 335 6.77 -19.06 2.47
CA GLY A 335 5.86 -18.97 3.61
C GLY A 335 4.82 -17.88 3.38
N LEU A 336 4.00 -17.61 4.37
CA LEU A 336 2.95 -16.60 4.28
C LEU A 336 3.53 -15.19 4.50
N VAL A 337 4.36 -15.03 5.55
CA VAL A 337 5.02 -13.76 5.86
C VAL A 337 6.25 -13.59 4.97
N PRO A 338 6.38 -12.48 4.21
CA PRO A 338 7.54 -12.23 3.36
C PRO A 338 8.81 -11.90 4.16
N ALA A 339 9.94 -11.86 3.47
CA ALA A 339 11.17 -11.28 4.01
C ALA A 339 11.03 -9.76 4.23
N GLY A 340 11.87 -9.18 5.09
CA GLY A 340 11.83 -7.75 5.42
C GLY A 340 11.13 -7.43 6.73
N HIS A 341 10.51 -8.42 7.41
CA HIS A 341 10.00 -8.29 8.77
C HIS A 341 11.13 -8.60 9.74
N ILE A 342 11.69 -7.56 10.34
CA ILE A 342 12.87 -7.64 11.19
C ILE A 342 12.47 -7.57 12.66
N ASN A 343 12.97 -8.49 13.46
CA ASN A 343 12.89 -8.39 14.91
C ASN A 343 13.81 -7.26 15.38
N GLU A 344 13.26 -6.23 16.00
CA GLU A 344 14.00 -5.02 16.39
C GLU A 344 15.10 -5.29 17.45
N GLU A 345 14.93 -6.30 18.31
CA GLU A 345 15.90 -6.64 19.36
C GLU A 345 17.06 -7.48 18.82
N THR A 346 16.76 -8.46 17.94
CA THR A 346 17.76 -9.44 17.48
C THR A 346 18.31 -9.12 16.10
N GLY A 347 17.68 -8.24 15.34
CA GLY A 347 18.01 -7.95 13.94
C GLY A 347 17.69 -9.10 12.97
N LYS A 348 17.02 -10.16 13.42
CA LYS A 348 16.70 -11.33 12.59
C LYS A 348 15.50 -11.10 11.72
N ASP A 349 15.56 -11.58 10.49
CA ASP A 349 14.46 -11.57 9.53
C ASP A 349 13.54 -12.78 9.73
N PHE A 350 12.22 -12.53 9.82
CA PHE A 350 11.20 -13.54 10.07
C PHE A 350 11.26 -14.70 9.08
N ARG A 351 11.33 -14.39 7.78
CA ARG A 351 11.36 -15.42 6.75
C ARG A 351 12.64 -16.23 6.77
N LYS A 352 13.78 -15.58 7.03
CA LYS A 352 15.08 -16.29 7.13
C LYS A 352 15.12 -17.22 8.34
N GLU A 353 14.55 -16.82 9.47
CA GLU A 353 14.51 -17.61 10.70
C GLU A 353 13.55 -18.79 10.56
N ASN A 354 12.36 -18.57 9.98
CA ASN A 354 11.35 -19.62 9.80
C ASN A 354 11.62 -20.53 8.59
N GLY A 355 12.53 -20.15 7.70
CA GLY A 355 12.94 -20.95 6.55
C GLY A 355 11.86 -21.13 5.48
N ASN A 356 11.97 -22.19 4.68
CA ASN A 356 11.01 -22.53 3.64
C ASN A 356 9.99 -23.53 4.16
N LEU A 357 8.77 -23.05 4.43
CA LEU A 357 7.63 -23.84 4.91
C LEU A 357 6.66 -24.25 3.77
N SER A 358 6.95 -23.85 2.54
CA SER A 358 6.02 -24.04 1.40
C SER A 358 6.77 -24.46 0.13
N SER A 359 7.61 -25.49 0.26
CA SER A 359 8.43 -26.04 -0.83
C SER A 359 7.61 -26.80 -1.87
N TYR A 360 8.08 -26.82 -3.11
CA TYR A 360 7.61 -27.76 -4.14
C TYR A 360 8.25 -29.14 -3.93
N ASP A 361 7.42 -30.16 -3.78
CA ASP A 361 7.85 -31.56 -3.68
C ASP A 361 6.84 -32.49 -4.34
N LEU A 362 6.97 -32.64 -5.65
CA LEU A 362 6.02 -33.44 -6.46
C LEU A 362 6.00 -34.91 -6.07
N GLN A 363 7.12 -35.48 -5.64
CA GLN A 363 7.16 -36.90 -5.28
C GLN A 363 6.36 -37.15 -4.01
N ASN A 364 6.57 -36.34 -3.01
CA ASN A 364 5.84 -36.41 -1.76
C ASN A 364 4.34 -36.05 -1.98
N ALA A 365 4.06 -35.04 -2.80
CA ALA A 365 2.68 -34.68 -3.19
C ALA A 365 1.92 -35.87 -3.73
N LYS A 366 2.48 -36.59 -4.70
CA LYS A 366 1.88 -37.80 -5.29
C LYS A 366 1.66 -38.94 -4.29
N LYS A 367 2.60 -39.12 -3.38
CA LYS A 367 2.48 -40.12 -2.32
C LYS A 367 1.31 -39.79 -1.38
N ILE A 368 1.29 -38.57 -0.85
CA ILE A 368 0.25 -38.09 0.07
C ILE A 368 -1.11 -38.07 -0.62
N TRP A 369 -1.17 -37.71 -1.90
CA TRP A 369 -2.39 -37.71 -2.70
C TRP A 369 -3.02 -39.09 -2.80
N LYS A 370 -2.19 -40.13 -3.04
CA LYS A 370 -2.66 -41.53 -3.07
C LYS A 370 -3.21 -41.96 -1.71
N GLU A 371 -2.57 -41.58 -0.62
CA GLU A 371 -3.05 -41.85 0.74
C GLU A 371 -4.39 -41.14 1.00
N ALA A 372 -4.48 -39.83 0.64
CA ALA A 372 -5.69 -39.04 0.79
C ALA A 372 -6.90 -39.66 0.07
N LYS A 373 -6.74 -40.08 -1.20
CA LYS A 373 -7.81 -40.78 -1.95
C LYS A 373 -8.24 -42.07 -1.28
N LYS A 374 -7.31 -42.85 -0.75
CA LYS A 374 -7.61 -44.08 -0.01
C LYS A 374 -8.40 -43.79 1.28
N GLU A 375 -8.02 -42.74 2.03
CA GLU A 375 -8.74 -42.32 3.25
C GLU A 375 -10.18 -41.87 2.93
N LEU A 376 -10.34 -41.13 1.82
CA LEU A 376 -11.64 -40.66 1.35
C LEU A 376 -12.50 -41.79 0.70
N GLY A 377 -11.90 -42.91 0.33
CA GLY A 377 -12.58 -44.01 -0.39
C GLY A 377 -12.98 -43.63 -1.81
N VAL A 378 -12.22 -42.77 -2.50
CA VAL A 378 -12.53 -42.26 -3.84
C VAL A 378 -11.36 -42.43 -4.81
N GLU A 379 -11.68 -42.63 -6.09
CA GLU A 379 -10.67 -42.64 -7.16
C GLU A 379 -10.48 -41.25 -7.80
N GLN A 380 -11.50 -40.41 -7.75
CA GLN A 380 -11.49 -39.06 -8.33
C GLN A 380 -11.93 -38.02 -7.31
N VAL A 381 -11.32 -36.84 -7.39
CA VAL A 381 -11.67 -35.68 -6.61
C VAL A 381 -11.97 -34.53 -7.59
N ASN A 382 -13.16 -33.97 -7.50
CA ASN A 382 -13.60 -32.84 -8.32
C ASN A 382 -13.71 -31.63 -7.43
N LEU A 383 -13.03 -30.53 -7.81
CA LEU A 383 -12.99 -29.28 -7.05
C LEU A 383 -13.28 -28.09 -7.97
N GLU A 384 -13.86 -27.04 -7.40
CA GLU A 384 -14.07 -25.76 -8.05
C GLU A 384 -12.99 -24.76 -7.63
N LEU A 385 -12.35 -24.10 -8.61
CA LEU A 385 -11.41 -23.00 -8.38
C LEU A 385 -12.08 -21.66 -8.71
N LEU A 386 -12.47 -20.93 -7.68
CA LEU A 386 -13.07 -19.60 -7.79
C LEU A 386 -12.01 -18.53 -8.07
N THR A 387 -12.24 -17.73 -9.11
CA THR A 387 -11.41 -16.59 -9.48
C THR A 387 -12.28 -15.44 -10.02
N PHE A 388 -11.67 -14.28 -10.31
CA PHE A 388 -12.41 -13.11 -10.79
C PHE A 388 -12.20 -12.85 -12.28
N GLU A 389 -13.11 -12.06 -12.88
CA GLU A 389 -13.14 -11.75 -14.31
C GLU A 389 -12.06 -10.72 -14.71
N GLN A 390 -10.80 -11.18 -14.73
CA GLN A 390 -9.69 -10.46 -15.35
C GLN A 390 -8.85 -11.46 -16.12
N ASP A 391 -8.33 -11.07 -17.27
CA ASP A 391 -7.56 -11.95 -18.16
C ASP A 391 -6.38 -12.61 -17.44
N ASN A 392 -5.63 -11.86 -16.65
CA ASN A 392 -4.53 -12.42 -15.87
C ASN A 392 -5.01 -13.44 -14.83
N ALA A 393 -6.12 -13.18 -14.12
CA ALA A 393 -6.64 -14.08 -13.11
C ALA A 393 -7.13 -15.39 -13.73
N LYS A 394 -7.78 -15.32 -14.91
CA LYS A 394 -8.18 -16.49 -15.70
C LYS A 394 -6.97 -17.33 -16.11
N ARG A 395 -5.97 -16.69 -16.72
CA ARG A 395 -4.74 -17.38 -17.16
C ARG A 395 -3.99 -18.03 -15.99
N MET A 396 -3.94 -17.36 -14.82
CA MET A 396 -3.36 -17.92 -13.61
C MET A 396 -4.14 -19.17 -13.14
N ALA A 397 -5.47 -19.10 -13.13
CA ALA A 397 -6.32 -20.24 -12.77
C ALA A 397 -6.15 -21.41 -13.74
N GLU A 398 -6.05 -21.16 -15.04
CA GLU A 398 -5.79 -22.18 -16.08
C GLU A 398 -4.42 -22.84 -15.89
N TYR A 399 -3.37 -22.07 -15.57
CA TYR A 399 -2.05 -22.62 -15.26
C TYR A 399 -2.10 -23.53 -14.02
N ILE A 400 -2.68 -23.04 -12.91
CA ILE A 400 -2.81 -23.80 -11.66
C ILE A 400 -3.59 -25.10 -11.89
N LYS A 401 -4.73 -25.03 -12.59
CA LYS A 401 -5.51 -26.19 -12.97
C LYS A 401 -4.67 -27.19 -13.76
N GLY A 402 -4.01 -26.75 -14.82
CA GLY A 402 -3.21 -27.60 -15.71
C GLY A 402 -2.06 -28.29 -14.98
N ASP A 403 -1.35 -27.57 -14.10
CA ASP A 403 -0.24 -28.11 -13.32
C ASP A 403 -0.74 -29.15 -12.28
N LEU A 404 -1.81 -28.83 -11.56
CA LEU A 404 -2.37 -29.73 -10.55
C LEU A 404 -3.00 -30.99 -11.17
N GLU A 405 -3.80 -30.91 -12.23
CA GLU A 405 -4.40 -32.05 -12.90
C GLU A 405 -3.35 -32.99 -13.52
N LYS A 406 -2.28 -32.43 -14.08
CA LYS A 406 -1.13 -33.18 -14.59
C LYS A 406 -0.40 -33.92 -13.48
N ASN A 407 -0.25 -33.31 -12.32
CA ASN A 407 0.59 -33.78 -11.22
C ASN A 407 -0.14 -34.74 -10.28
N LEU A 408 -1.46 -34.54 -10.05
CA LEU A 408 -2.29 -35.29 -9.09
C LEU A 408 -3.35 -36.13 -9.84
N GLN A 409 -3.01 -37.36 -10.18
CA GLN A 409 -3.89 -38.23 -10.95
C GLN A 409 -5.27 -38.43 -10.29
N GLY A 410 -6.35 -38.19 -11.05
CA GLY A 410 -7.73 -38.26 -10.58
C GLY A 410 -8.23 -36.97 -9.92
N LEU A 411 -7.47 -35.88 -9.97
CA LEU A 411 -7.96 -34.55 -9.67
C LEU A 411 -8.57 -33.92 -10.92
N THR A 412 -9.73 -33.30 -10.79
CA THR A 412 -10.34 -32.44 -11.82
C THR A 412 -10.72 -31.12 -11.19
N ILE A 413 -10.31 -30.00 -11.81
CA ILE A 413 -10.60 -28.65 -11.35
C ILE A 413 -11.51 -27.97 -12.37
N GLN A 414 -12.64 -27.45 -11.90
CA GLN A 414 -13.52 -26.58 -12.68
C GLN A 414 -13.23 -25.12 -12.28
N ILE A 415 -12.89 -24.29 -13.27
CA ILE A 415 -12.69 -22.85 -13.01
C ILE A 415 -14.05 -22.15 -12.99
N LYS A 416 -14.35 -21.45 -11.89
CA LYS A 416 -15.52 -20.59 -11.72
C LYS A 416 -15.07 -19.13 -11.72
N GLN A 417 -15.29 -18.47 -12.83
CA GLN A 417 -14.97 -17.06 -13.00
C GLN A 417 -16.17 -16.19 -12.64
N GLN A 418 -15.96 -15.14 -11.83
CA GLN A 418 -17.05 -14.26 -11.37
C GLN A 418 -16.59 -12.80 -11.36
N PRO A 419 -17.50 -11.84 -11.54
CA PRO A 419 -17.22 -10.44 -11.21
C PRO A 419 -16.66 -10.30 -9.79
N PHE A 420 -15.72 -9.39 -9.57
CA PHE A 420 -14.99 -9.31 -8.29
C PHE A 420 -15.92 -9.21 -7.06
N LYS A 421 -16.96 -8.37 -7.14
CA LYS A 421 -17.97 -8.24 -6.08
C LYS A 421 -18.68 -9.57 -5.79
N GLN A 422 -19.04 -10.31 -6.83
CA GLN A 422 -19.68 -11.63 -6.71
C GLN A 422 -18.74 -12.66 -6.09
N LYS A 423 -17.46 -12.68 -6.52
CA LYS A 423 -16.44 -13.55 -5.93
C LYS A 423 -16.31 -13.30 -4.42
N LEU A 424 -16.25 -12.03 -3.98
CA LEU A 424 -16.18 -11.70 -2.55
C LEU A 424 -17.42 -12.18 -1.78
N GLN A 425 -18.61 -12.10 -2.39
CA GLN A 425 -19.83 -12.61 -1.79
C GLN A 425 -19.81 -14.13 -1.63
N LEU A 426 -19.36 -14.87 -2.65
CA LEU A 426 -19.22 -16.33 -2.59
C LEU A 426 -18.21 -16.75 -1.52
N GLU A 427 -17.09 -16.04 -1.39
CA GLU A 427 -16.14 -16.25 -0.30
C GLU A 427 -16.78 -16.00 1.08
N GLN A 428 -17.57 -14.93 1.20
CA GLN A 428 -18.23 -14.57 2.45
C GLN A 428 -19.28 -15.61 2.87
N THR A 429 -19.99 -16.21 1.94
CA THR A 429 -21.00 -17.26 2.21
C THR A 429 -20.38 -18.65 2.31
N GLY A 430 -19.12 -18.82 1.89
CA GLY A 430 -18.44 -20.12 1.83
C GLY A 430 -18.93 -21.01 0.69
N ASP A 431 -19.40 -20.41 -0.41
CA ASP A 431 -19.86 -21.11 -1.62
C ASP A 431 -18.74 -21.22 -2.66
N TYR A 432 -17.69 -21.94 -2.30
CA TYR A 432 -16.53 -22.25 -3.12
C TYR A 432 -15.78 -23.45 -2.52
N ASP A 433 -14.93 -24.10 -3.30
CA ASP A 433 -14.00 -25.13 -2.81
C ASP A 433 -12.60 -24.51 -2.60
N ILE A 434 -11.98 -24.04 -3.67
CA ILE A 434 -10.69 -23.34 -3.64
C ILE A 434 -10.90 -21.91 -4.17
N THR A 435 -10.28 -20.92 -3.57
CA THR A 435 -10.27 -19.57 -4.11
C THR A 435 -8.86 -18.98 -4.22
N MET A 436 -8.60 -18.25 -5.31
CA MET A 436 -7.41 -17.43 -5.45
C MET A 436 -7.60 -16.13 -4.66
N ALA A 437 -6.74 -15.88 -3.69
CA ALA A 437 -6.83 -14.72 -2.82
C ALA A 437 -5.48 -13.99 -2.72
N ASN A 438 -5.57 -12.67 -2.56
CA ASN A 438 -4.42 -11.83 -2.25
C ASN A 438 -4.61 -11.19 -0.88
N TRP A 439 -3.51 -10.88 -0.22
CA TRP A 439 -3.48 -10.07 0.99
C TRP A 439 -2.33 -9.08 0.93
N GLY A 440 -2.61 -7.82 1.27
CA GLY A 440 -1.60 -6.80 1.52
C GLY A 440 -1.68 -6.39 3.00
N PRO A 441 -0.55 -6.26 3.71
CA PRO A 441 -0.58 -5.87 5.11
C PRO A 441 -0.96 -4.39 5.26
N ASP A 442 -1.67 -4.05 6.34
CA ASP A 442 -1.96 -2.66 6.69
C ASP A 442 -0.81 -2.01 7.49
N TYR A 443 0.10 -2.83 8.03
CA TYR A 443 1.27 -2.40 8.82
C TYR A 443 2.36 -3.49 8.81
N LYS A 444 3.60 -3.09 9.08
CA LYS A 444 4.79 -3.95 8.98
C LYS A 444 4.99 -4.81 10.24
N ASP A 445 4.10 -5.77 10.45
CA ASP A 445 4.19 -6.76 11.54
C ASP A 445 3.72 -8.13 11.03
N PRO A 446 4.40 -9.25 11.37
CA PRO A 446 3.99 -10.60 10.96
C PRO A 446 2.54 -10.95 11.31
N ILE A 447 2.00 -10.37 12.38
CA ILE A 447 0.62 -10.63 12.83
C ILE A 447 -0.41 -10.16 11.81
N SER A 448 -0.10 -9.15 10.98
CA SER A 448 -0.98 -8.68 9.91
C SER A 448 -1.32 -9.77 8.88
N TYR A 449 -0.48 -10.77 8.75
CA TYR A 449 -0.72 -11.95 7.90
C TYR A 449 -1.36 -13.09 8.67
N LEU A 450 -0.95 -13.27 9.92
CA LEU A 450 -1.28 -14.49 10.67
C LEU A 450 -2.63 -14.40 11.39
N GLU A 451 -3.04 -13.23 11.89
CA GLU A 451 -4.30 -13.11 12.61
C GLU A 451 -5.55 -13.39 11.75
N LEU A 452 -5.42 -13.32 10.41
CA LEU A 452 -6.51 -13.54 9.47
C LEU A 452 -7.16 -14.92 9.58
N PHE A 453 -6.40 -15.92 10.02
CA PHE A 453 -6.80 -17.33 10.00
C PHE A 453 -7.23 -17.86 11.37
N THR A 454 -7.33 -17.01 12.40
CA THR A 454 -7.86 -17.43 13.69
C THR A 454 -9.34 -17.82 13.60
N THR A 455 -9.75 -18.75 14.43
CA THR A 455 -11.14 -19.22 14.48
C THR A 455 -12.09 -18.06 14.74
N GLY A 456 -13.09 -17.90 13.86
CA GLY A 456 -14.09 -16.83 13.96
C GLY A 456 -13.63 -15.45 13.48
N ASN A 457 -12.40 -15.30 12.96
CA ASN A 457 -11.98 -14.05 12.33
C ASN A 457 -12.80 -13.82 11.03
N PRO A 458 -13.31 -12.61 10.77
CA PRO A 458 -14.08 -12.31 9.56
C PRO A 458 -13.34 -12.57 8.24
N ASN A 459 -12.00 -12.57 8.27
CA ASN A 459 -11.16 -12.89 7.11
C ASN A 459 -10.92 -14.39 6.94
N ASN A 460 -11.18 -15.21 7.97
CA ASN A 460 -11.12 -16.66 7.89
C ASN A 460 -12.42 -17.20 7.24
N LYS A 461 -12.47 -17.11 5.92
CA LYS A 461 -13.62 -17.58 5.12
C LYS A 461 -13.50 -19.05 4.73
N MET A 462 -12.53 -19.77 5.31
CA MET A 462 -12.15 -21.15 4.97
C MET A 462 -12.72 -22.18 5.94
N ASN A 463 -13.29 -21.74 7.05
CA ASN A 463 -13.69 -22.57 8.21
C ASN A 463 -12.51 -23.31 8.87
N TYR A 464 -11.29 -22.85 8.66
CA TYR A 464 -10.13 -23.36 9.39
C TYR A 464 -10.27 -23.08 10.88
N SER A 465 -9.94 -24.07 11.70
CA SER A 465 -9.96 -23.97 13.15
C SER A 465 -8.86 -24.84 13.75
N ASN A 466 -7.95 -24.21 14.50
CA ASN A 466 -6.89 -24.91 15.22
C ASN A 466 -6.62 -24.21 16.54
N SER A 467 -6.90 -24.89 17.66
CA SER A 467 -6.80 -24.30 19.01
C SER A 467 -5.36 -23.90 19.37
N ARG A 468 -4.32 -24.64 18.90
CA ARG A 468 -2.91 -24.27 19.12
C ARG A 468 -2.57 -22.98 18.38
N TYR A 469 -3.01 -22.86 17.13
CA TYR A 469 -2.85 -21.64 16.34
C TYR A 469 -3.49 -20.44 17.01
N ASP A 470 -4.76 -20.57 17.40
CA ASP A 470 -5.53 -19.52 18.06
C ASP A 470 -4.87 -19.07 19.36
N GLU A 471 -4.35 -20.02 20.16
CA GLU A 471 -3.64 -19.72 21.41
C GLU A 471 -2.34 -18.95 21.17
N LEU A 472 -1.54 -19.33 20.15
CA LEU A 472 -0.31 -18.65 19.78
C LEU A 472 -0.57 -17.20 19.37
N ILE A 473 -1.55 -16.98 18.48
CA ILE A 473 -1.94 -15.64 18.03
C ILE A 473 -2.48 -14.81 19.20
N LYS A 474 -3.33 -15.41 20.06
CA LYS A 474 -3.84 -14.75 21.26
C LYS A 474 -2.70 -14.31 22.17
N LYS A 475 -1.75 -15.21 22.50
CA LYS A 475 -0.59 -14.88 23.34
C LYS A 475 0.28 -13.77 22.73
N ALA A 476 0.50 -13.81 21.41
CA ALA A 476 1.25 -12.76 20.71
C ALA A 476 0.56 -11.38 20.81
N LYS A 477 -0.77 -11.35 20.90
CA LYS A 477 -1.58 -10.12 21.02
C LYS A 477 -1.77 -9.65 22.46
N THR A 478 -1.57 -10.52 23.47
CA THR A 478 -1.86 -10.20 24.88
C THR A 478 -0.64 -10.43 25.77
N ASP A 479 -0.36 -11.66 26.16
CA ASP A 479 0.62 -12.02 27.21
C ASP A 479 2.07 -11.70 26.83
N PHE A 480 2.35 -11.72 25.53
CA PHE A 480 3.69 -11.52 24.98
C PHE A 480 3.89 -10.17 24.27
N VAL A 481 2.86 -9.32 24.20
CA VAL A 481 2.92 -8.04 23.49
C VAL A 481 4.05 -7.11 23.95
N LEU A 482 4.37 -7.15 25.27
CA LEU A 482 5.50 -6.42 25.85
C LEU A 482 6.74 -7.31 26.09
N LYS A 483 6.80 -8.49 25.43
CA LYS A 483 7.91 -9.45 25.47
C LYS A 483 8.30 -9.83 24.06
N PRO A 484 9.03 -8.96 23.35
CA PRO A 484 9.25 -9.06 21.89
C PRO A 484 9.78 -10.41 21.42
N GLU A 485 10.75 -11.01 22.14
CA GLU A 485 11.30 -12.34 21.79
C GLU A 485 10.22 -13.44 21.84
N LYS A 486 9.46 -13.51 22.97
CA LYS A 486 8.39 -14.52 23.12
C LYS A 486 7.25 -14.31 22.12
N ARG A 487 6.94 -13.06 21.81
CA ARG A 487 5.97 -12.71 20.79
C ARG A 487 6.43 -13.19 19.41
N TRP A 488 7.69 -12.95 19.10
CA TRP A 488 8.30 -13.38 17.84
C TRP A 488 8.29 -14.89 17.68
N GLU A 489 8.73 -15.64 18.70
CA GLU A 489 8.69 -17.11 18.74
C GLU A 489 7.28 -17.64 18.54
N ALA A 490 6.28 -17.04 19.20
CA ALA A 490 4.88 -17.46 19.05
C ALA A 490 4.35 -17.22 17.61
N LEU A 491 4.77 -16.14 16.94
CA LEU A 491 4.38 -15.87 15.56
C LEU A 491 5.09 -16.81 14.56
N LEU A 492 6.39 -17.14 14.78
CA LEU A 492 7.10 -18.14 13.99
C LEU A 492 6.39 -19.50 14.08
N GLU A 493 6.07 -19.96 15.30
CA GLU A 493 5.36 -21.22 15.53
C GLU A 493 3.96 -21.20 14.93
N ALA A 494 3.23 -20.09 15.03
CA ALA A 494 1.90 -19.96 14.43
C ALA A 494 1.95 -20.16 12.91
N GLU A 495 2.91 -19.55 12.20
CA GLU A 495 3.05 -19.78 10.76
C GLU A 495 3.37 -21.25 10.43
N GLN A 496 4.22 -21.89 11.22
CA GLN A 496 4.55 -23.32 11.05
C GLN A 496 3.28 -24.18 11.17
N VAL A 497 2.47 -23.98 12.23
CA VAL A 497 1.20 -24.71 12.43
C VAL A 497 0.25 -24.52 11.26
N LEU A 498 0.05 -23.27 10.80
CA LEU A 498 -0.85 -22.94 9.70
C LEU A 498 -0.47 -23.65 8.40
N LEU A 499 0.82 -23.63 8.06
CA LEU A 499 1.32 -24.19 6.81
C LEU A 499 1.52 -25.70 6.89
N GLU A 500 1.80 -26.26 8.06
CA GLU A 500 1.78 -27.71 8.28
C GLU A 500 0.36 -28.27 8.09
N ASP A 501 -0.67 -27.56 8.55
CA ASP A 501 -2.07 -27.92 8.31
C ASP A 501 -2.50 -27.70 6.86
N ALA A 502 -1.66 -27.04 6.07
CA ALA A 502 -1.97 -26.61 4.70
C ALA A 502 -3.34 -25.90 4.63
N ALA A 503 -3.65 -25.06 5.63
CA ALA A 503 -4.89 -24.29 5.62
C ALA A 503 -4.94 -23.34 4.42
N VAL A 504 -3.79 -22.86 3.97
CA VAL A 504 -3.58 -22.10 2.74
C VAL A 504 -2.38 -22.66 1.98
N ALA A 505 -2.33 -22.45 0.66
CA ALA A 505 -1.13 -22.66 -0.15
C ALA A 505 -0.58 -21.30 -0.61
N PRO A 506 0.49 -20.75 0.01
CA PRO A 506 1.16 -19.56 -0.47
C PRO A 506 1.71 -19.81 -1.88
N LEU A 507 1.46 -18.88 -2.81
CA LEU A 507 1.91 -18.97 -4.20
C LEU A 507 3.15 -18.10 -4.45
N TYR A 508 2.98 -16.80 -4.29
CA TYR A 508 4.07 -15.85 -4.49
C TYR A 508 3.84 -14.56 -3.71
N HIS A 509 4.94 -13.92 -3.28
CA HIS A 509 4.90 -12.55 -2.82
C HIS A 509 4.77 -11.63 -4.02
N ILE A 510 3.81 -10.71 -3.94
CA ILE A 510 3.44 -9.84 -5.04
C ILE A 510 4.65 -9.00 -5.46
N GLY A 511 4.83 -8.82 -6.75
CA GLY A 511 5.83 -7.96 -7.33
C GLY A 511 5.20 -6.84 -8.14
N SER A 512 5.99 -5.80 -8.36
CA SER A 512 5.65 -4.72 -9.28
C SER A 512 6.82 -4.39 -10.19
N ALA A 513 6.49 -4.09 -11.44
CA ALA A 513 7.44 -3.61 -12.44
C ALA A 513 6.99 -2.23 -12.95
N TYR A 514 7.94 -1.34 -13.17
CA TYR A 514 7.69 -0.04 -13.77
C TYR A 514 8.91 0.42 -14.58
N VAL A 515 8.68 1.30 -15.52
CA VAL A 515 9.73 2.05 -16.19
C VAL A 515 9.73 3.49 -15.69
N GLN A 516 10.93 4.02 -15.46
CA GLN A 516 11.13 5.37 -14.93
C GLN A 516 12.33 6.02 -15.59
N LYS A 517 12.17 7.28 -16.02
CA LYS A 517 13.25 8.08 -16.58
C LYS A 517 14.38 8.26 -15.55
N ASP A 518 15.62 8.14 -16.03
CA ASP A 518 16.81 8.20 -15.18
C ASP A 518 16.97 9.51 -14.39
N TYR A 519 16.42 10.60 -14.91
CA TYR A 519 16.46 11.91 -14.23
C TYR A 519 15.46 12.02 -13.06
N VAL A 520 14.50 11.10 -12.92
CA VAL A 520 13.56 11.07 -11.79
C VAL A 520 14.23 10.38 -10.60
N LYS A 521 14.32 11.07 -9.49
CA LYS A 521 14.96 10.57 -8.26
C LYS A 521 14.07 10.82 -7.03
N GLY A 522 14.30 10.06 -5.95
CA GLY A 522 13.72 10.32 -4.63
C GLY A 522 12.23 10.03 -4.49
N ILE A 523 11.60 9.29 -5.42
CA ILE A 523 10.26 8.74 -5.19
C ILE A 523 10.40 7.60 -4.18
N GLU A 524 9.66 7.69 -3.08
CA GLU A 524 9.64 6.66 -2.05
C GLU A 524 8.44 5.73 -2.28
N LYS A 525 8.68 4.43 -2.22
CA LYS A 525 7.65 3.39 -2.35
C LYS A 525 7.41 2.75 -1.00
N HIS A 526 6.14 2.72 -0.59
CA HIS A 526 5.71 2.11 0.66
C HIS A 526 5.01 0.77 0.44
N GLN A 527 5.13 -0.11 1.43
CA GLN A 527 4.54 -1.44 1.40
C GLN A 527 3.10 -1.47 1.93
N PHE A 528 2.67 -0.41 2.60
CA PHE A 528 1.33 -0.23 3.15
C PHE A 528 0.97 1.26 3.25
N GLY A 529 -0.30 1.57 3.48
CA GLY A 529 -0.81 2.95 3.41
C GLY A 529 -0.96 3.41 1.96
N GLY A 530 -0.37 4.53 1.58
CA GLY A 530 -0.27 5.00 0.19
C GLY A 530 0.98 4.44 -0.48
N VAL A 531 0.87 4.10 -1.76
CA VAL A 531 1.94 3.36 -2.47
C VAL A 531 3.20 4.19 -2.69
N TYR A 532 3.07 5.51 -2.95
CA TYR A 532 4.21 6.39 -3.24
C TYR A 532 4.08 7.74 -2.55
N THR A 533 5.21 8.24 -2.01
CA THR A 533 5.36 9.62 -1.58
C THR A 533 6.40 10.36 -2.41
N TYR A 534 6.15 11.65 -2.65
CA TYR A 534 6.93 12.50 -3.55
C TYR A 534 7.62 13.66 -2.83
N LYS A 535 7.52 13.74 -1.51
CA LYS A 535 8.14 14.82 -0.71
C LYS A 535 9.63 15.00 -1.04
N ASN A 536 10.36 13.90 -1.19
CA ASN A 536 11.78 13.87 -1.45
C ASN A 536 12.13 13.70 -2.94
N ALA A 537 11.10 13.63 -3.80
CA ALA A 537 11.31 13.44 -5.24
C ALA A 537 11.82 14.72 -5.93
N TYR A 538 12.62 14.52 -6.99
CA TYR A 538 13.16 15.62 -7.79
C TYR A 538 13.54 15.16 -9.20
N ILE A 539 13.61 16.11 -10.11
CA ILE A 539 14.15 15.94 -11.47
C ILE A 539 15.62 16.35 -11.44
N ALA A 540 16.52 15.38 -11.61
CA ALA A 540 17.95 15.68 -11.70
C ALA A 540 18.26 16.39 -13.02
N ASN A 541 19.11 17.42 -12.96
CA ASN A 541 19.63 18.04 -14.17
C ASN A 541 20.55 17.04 -14.89
N GLU A 542 20.43 16.94 -16.21
CA GLU A 542 21.34 16.20 -17.06
C GLU A 542 22.78 16.76 -17.00
#